data_5e6acc43cf2fe5f53854ea0490fb3788
#
_entry.id   5e6acc43cf2fe5f53854ea0490fb3788
#
_cell.length_a   1.000
_cell.length_b   1.000
_cell.length_c   1.000
_cell.angle_alpha   90.00
_cell.angle_beta   90.00
_cell.angle_gamma   90.00
#
_symmetry.space_group_name_H-M   'P 1'
#
loop_
_entity.id
_entity.type
_entity.pdbx_description
1 polymer ?
#
loop_
_entity_poly.entity_id
_entity_poly.type
_entity_poly.pdbx_seq_one_letter_code
_entity_poly.pdbx_strand_id
1 'polypeptide(L)'
;MERMRRARNAVLVFYYVFTACGAVFCLRRDAAVYNLLLALAAFALPAVPFLLYRACRLRPVYLLEIVFDGFVLAAVPFASLFGGYDFVPYWDKILHFLSGFLFAVLGTAVYFSCKPGRRLERGDAFNAALYTWMFAMMSAVLWEIWEYFVSQFGADPQHVLTTGVGDTMQDMIVCTLGGLITAVSCWKYLRHLGEKRRKGLMMSLFEAYYSENIEKRP
;
A
#
# COMPACT_ATOMS: atom_id res chain seq x y z
N MET A 1 22.95 -3.03 0.66
CA MET A 1 22.19 -1.91 1.30
C MET A 1 22.37 -0.59 0.54
N GLU A 2 23.58 -0.17 0.22
CA GLU A 2 23.83 1.13 -0.44
C GLU A 2 23.13 1.28 -1.81
N ARG A 3 23.16 0.24 -2.67
CA ARG A 3 22.47 0.24 -3.98
C ARG A 3 20.96 0.47 -3.82
N MET A 4 20.31 -0.17 -2.85
CA MET A 4 18.87 0.01 -2.61
C MET A 4 18.55 1.40 -2.06
N ARG A 5 19.41 1.97 -1.22
CA ARG A 5 19.27 3.35 -0.75
C ARG A 5 19.38 4.34 -1.88
N ARG A 6 20.32 4.16 -2.82
CA ARG A 6 20.43 5.00 -4.02
C ARG A 6 19.20 4.89 -4.91
N ALA A 7 18.70 3.68 -5.14
CA ALA A 7 17.48 3.46 -5.91
C ALA A 7 16.27 4.15 -5.26
N ARG A 8 16.09 4.01 -3.94
CA ARG A 8 15.04 4.69 -3.19
C ARG A 8 15.14 6.21 -3.30
N ASN A 9 16.34 6.78 -3.18
CA ASN A 9 16.53 8.22 -3.31
C ASN A 9 16.20 8.70 -4.73
N ALA A 10 16.54 7.95 -5.78
CA ALA A 10 16.17 8.27 -7.15
C ALA A 10 14.64 8.26 -7.34
N VAL A 11 13.95 7.25 -6.77
CA VAL A 11 12.49 7.18 -6.79
C VAL A 11 11.87 8.38 -6.08
N LEU A 12 12.40 8.79 -4.93
CA LEU A 12 11.92 9.99 -4.22
C LEU A 12 12.12 11.28 -4.99
N VAL A 13 13.27 11.46 -5.63
CA VAL A 13 13.52 12.64 -6.46
C VAL A 13 12.48 12.69 -7.59
N PHE A 14 12.28 11.56 -8.29
CA PHE A 14 11.27 11.47 -9.33
C PHE A 14 9.87 11.76 -8.76
N TYR A 15 9.52 11.16 -7.63
CA TYR A 15 8.24 11.37 -6.95
C TYR A 15 7.98 12.86 -6.69
N TYR A 16 8.93 13.56 -6.07
CA TYR A 16 8.75 14.98 -5.73
C TYR A 16 8.70 15.89 -6.95
N VAL A 17 9.51 15.63 -7.97
CA VAL A 17 9.45 16.38 -9.24
C VAL A 17 8.09 16.18 -9.91
N PHE A 18 7.63 14.92 -10.00
CA PHE A 18 6.34 14.59 -10.61
C PHE A 18 5.19 15.22 -9.81
N THR A 19 5.23 15.13 -8.49
CA THR A 19 4.22 15.75 -7.59
C THR A 19 4.21 17.28 -7.75
N ALA A 20 5.36 17.93 -7.87
CA ALA A 20 5.41 19.37 -8.09
C ALA A 20 4.77 19.79 -9.41
N CYS A 21 5.02 19.04 -10.49
CA CYS A 21 4.36 19.27 -11.78
C CYS A 21 2.83 19.07 -11.67
N GLY A 22 2.40 17.98 -11.01
CA GLY A 22 0.98 17.70 -10.77
C GLY A 22 0.30 18.75 -9.92
N ALA A 23 0.95 19.25 -8.89
CA ALA A 23 0.42 20.33 -8.04
C ALA A 23 0.22 21.62 -8.85
N VAL A 24 1.17 22.04 -9.69
CA VAL A 24 1.02 23.19 -10.57
C VAL A 24 -0.14 23.01 -11.53
N PHE A 25 -0.33 21.80 -12.07
CA PHE A 25 -1.44 21.46 -12.96
C PHE A 25 -2.80 21.51 -12.22
N CYS A 26 -2.86 20.88 -11.06
CA CYS A 26 -4.07 20.76 -10.25
C CYS A 26 -4.54 22.12 -9.70
N LEU A 27 -3.63 22.99 -9.24
CA LEU A 27 -3.97 24.32 -8.70
C LEU A 27 -4.55 25.30 -9.74
N ARG A 28 -4.48 24.97 -11.03
CA ARG A 28 -5.13 25.74 -12.11
C ARG A 28 -6.59 25.33 -12.35
N ARG A 29 -7.05 24.26 -11.69
CA ARG A 29 -8.44 23.78 -11.76
C ARG A 29 -9.30 24.48 -10.70
N ASP A 30 -10.62 24.38 -10.84
CA ASP A 30 -11.55 24.80 -9.79
C ASP A 30 -11.31 24.04 -8.46
N ALA A 31 -11.88 24.51 -7.37
CA ALA A 31 -11.68 23.95 -6.01
C ALA A 31 -10.26 24.15 -5.44
N ALA A 32 -9.75 25.37 -5.47
CA ALA A 32 -8.37 25.72 -5.09
C ALA A 32 -7.96 25.23 -3.68
N VAL A 33 -8.83 25.29 -2.68
CA VAL A 33 -8.52 24.85 -1.31
C VAL A 33 -8.33 23.34 -1.23
N TYR A 34 -9.23 22.56 -1.84
CA TYR A 34 -9.13 21.12 -1.88
C TYR A 34 -7.85 20.69 -2.62
N ASN A 35 -7.59 21.28 -3.78
CA ASN A 35 -6.40 20.96 -4.57
C ASN A 35 -5.09 21.32 -3.85
N LEU A 36 -5.09 22.39 -3.07
CA LEU A 36 -3.96 22.75 -2.22
C LEU A 36 -3.70 21.69 -1.12
N LEU A 37 -4.77 21.29 -0.41
CA LEU A 37 -4.68 20.27 0.63
C LEU A 37 -4.21 18.92 0.07
N LEU A 38 -4.73 18.54 -1.09
CA LEU A 38 -4.33 17.34 -1.80
C LEU A 38 -2.85 17.37 -2.21
N ALA A 39 -2.37 18.50 -2.74
CA ALA A 39 -0.96 18.68 -3.09
C ALA A 39 -0.06 18.59 -1.85
N LEU A 40 -0.44 19.26 -0.75
CA LEU A 40 0.29 19.18 0.51
C LEU A 40 0.34 17.76 1.07
N ALA A 41 -0.79 17.03 1.03
CA ALA A 41 -0.84 15.63 1.41
C ALA A 41 0.08 14.77 0.53
N ALA A 42 0.07 14.96 -0.80
CA ALA A 42 0.93 14.25 -1.71
C ALA A 42 2.43 14.46 -1.39
N PHE A 43 2.84 15.69 -1.04
CA PHE A 43 4.22 15.94 -0.61
C PHE A 43 4.57 15.29 0.74
N ALA A 44 3.61 15.11 1.63
CA ALA A 44 3.84 14.52 2.95
C ALA A 44 3.87 12.98 2.95
N LEU A 45 3.17 12.32 2.01
CA LEU A 45 3.00 10.86 2.00
C LEU A 45 4.31 10.05 2.01
N PRO A 46 5.41 10.42 1.29
CA PRO A 46 6.68 9.68 1.39
C PRO A 46 7.34 9.71 2.77
N ALA A 47 6.89 10.58 3.68
CA ALA A 47 7.36 10.57 5.06
C ALA A 47 6.69 9.47 5.92
N VAL A 48 5.58 8.89 5.47
CA VAL A 48 4.82 7.89 6.25
C VAL A 48 5.67 6.67 6.63
N PRO A 49 6.43 6.01 5.74
CA PRO A 49 7.29 4.90 6.13
C PRO A 49 8.32 5.29 7.20
N PHE A 50 8.94 6.45 7.06
CA PHE A 50 9.92 6.97 8.06
C PHE A 50 9.26 7.17 9.43
N LEU A 51 8.08 7.78 9.47
CA LEU A 51 7.33 8.00 10.72
C LEU A 51 6.93 6.68 11.37
N LEU A 52 6.47 5.70 10.58
CA LEU A 52 6.14 4.35 11.07
C LEU A 52 7.37 3.63 11.61
N TYR A 53 8.51 3.66 10.92
CA TYR A 53 9.75 3.05 11.41
C TYR A 53 10.18 3.67 12.73
N ARG A 54 10.09 4.98 12.86
CA ARG A 54 10.43 5.69 14.09
C ARG A 54 9.45 5.34 15.23
N ALA A 55 8.15 5.41 14.99
CA ALA A 55 7.11 5.15 15.98
C ALA A 55 7.15 3.70 16.49
N CYS A 56 7.32 2.73 15.60
CA CYS A 56 7.37 1.31 15.92
C CYS A 56 8.80 0.81 16.22
N ARG A 57 9.80 1.71 16.24
CA ARG A 57 11.23 1.39 16.45
C ARG A 57 11.72 0.31 15.47
N LEU A 58 11.30 0.38 14.21
CA LEU A 58 11.67 -0.54 13.15
C LEU A 58 12.91 -0.03 12.39
N ARG A 59 13.62 -0.97 11.75
CA ARG A 59 14.70 -0.65 10.81
C ARG A 59 14.12 -0.37 9.41
N PRO A 60 14.65 0.62 8.67
CA PRO A 60 14.18 0.94 7.33
C PRO A 60 14.38 -0.22 6.37
N VAL A 61 13.37 -0.48 5.54
CA VAL A 61 13.42 -1.49 4.47
C VAL A 61 13.19 -0.79 3.14
N TYR A 62 14.27 -0.36 2.49
CA TYR A 62 14.23 0.46 1.28
C TYR A 62 13.40 -0.13 0.14
N LEU A 63 13.33 -1.47 0.03
CA LEU A 63 12.49 -2.12 -0.96
C LEU A 63 10.99 -1.82 -0.72
N LEU A 64 10.55 -1.85 0.52
CA LEU A 64 9.16 -1.52 0.88
C LEU A 64 8.88 -0.04 0.65
N GLU A 65 9.84 0.85 0.95
CA GLU A 65 9.70 2.28 0.68
C GLU A 65 9.55 2.54 -0.82
N ILE A 66 10.37 1.91 -1.68
CA ILE A 66 10.28 2.03 -3.14
C ILE A 66 8.90 1.59 -3.64
N VAL A 67 8.39 0.47 -3.16
CA VAL A 67 7.08 -0.05 -3.56
C VAL A 67 5.96 0.87 -3.05
N PHE A 68 6.05 1.34 -1.82
CA PHE A 68 5.12 2.31 -1.25
C PHE A 68 5.11 3.62 -2.04
N ASP A 69 6.27 4.22 -2.26
CA ASP A 69 6.41 5.49 -3.00
C ASP A 69 5.87 5.35 -4.43
N GLY A 70 6.13 4.20 -5.09
CA GLY A 70 5.59 3.91 -6.43
C GLY A 70 4.06 3.77 -6.43
N PHE A 71 3.49 3.09 -5.45
CA PHE A 71 2.05 2.97 -5.31
C PHE A 71 1.40 4.34 -5.04
N VAL A 72 1.95 5.10 -4.09
CA VAL A 72 1.42 6.43 -3.76
C VAL A 72 1.56 7.40 -4.92
N LEU A 73 2.66 7.32 -5.71
CA LEU A 73 2.83 8.10 -6.94
C LEU A 73 1.68 7.84 -7.93
N ALA A 74 1.31 6.59 -8.10
CA ALA A 74 0.23 6.18 -8.99
C ALA A 74 -1.15 6.61 -8.46
N ALA A 75 -1.36 6.56 -7.14
CA ALA A 75 -2.64 6.83 -6.50
C ALA A 75 -2.92 8.33 -6.34
N VAL A 76 -1.94 9.14 -5.96
CA VAL A 76 -2.18 10.55 -5.62
C VAL A 76 -1.61 11.51 -6.66
N PRO A 77 -0.29 11.60 -6.91
CA PRO A 77 0.21 12.50 -7.95
C PRO A 77 -0.37 12.22 -9.34
N PHE A 78 -0.35 10.97 -9.79
CA PHE A 78 -0.85 10.62 -11.12
C PHE A 78 -2.39 10.64 -11.18
N ALA A 79 -3.06 9.89 -10.31
CA ALA A 79 -4.50 9.73 -10.39
C ALA A 79 -5.26 11.00 -9.99
N SER A 80 -4.90 11.62 -8.85
CA SER A 80 -5.66 12.76 -8.33
C SER A 80 -5.13 14.10 -8.82
N LEU A 81 -3.79 14.38 -8.78
CA LEU A 81 -3.27 15.70 -9.18
C LEU A 81 -3.29 15.90 -10.71
N PHE A 82 -2.90 14.88 -11.48
CA PHE A 82 -2.96 14.95 -12.94
C PHE A 82 -4.32 14.55 -13.54
N GLY A 83 -5.23 13.98 -12.74
CA GLY A 83 -6.56 13.55 -13.20
C GLY A 83 -6.56 12.20 -13.91
N GLY A 84 -5.65 11.30 -13.51
CA GLY A 84 -5.54 9.95 -14.08
C GLY A 84 -6.84 9.14 -13.99
N TYR A 85 -7.67 9.39 -12.98
CA TYR A 85 -9.00 8.79 -12.85
C TYR A 85 -9.93 9.17 -14.01
N ASP A 86 -9.78 10.36 -14.59
CA ASP A 86 -10.66 10.87 -15.64
C ASP A 86 -10.33 10.24 -17.02
N PHE A 87 -9.06 9.91 -17.29
CA PHE A 87 -8.62 9.49 -18.63
C PHE A 87 -8.11 8.06 -18.73
N VAL A 88 -7.82 7.37 -17.59
CA VAL A 88 -7.44 5.96 -17.59
C VAL A 88 -8.59 5.10 -17.09
N PRO A 89 -9.25 4.34 -17.98
CA PRO A 89 -10.37 3.49 -17.57
C PRO A 89 -9.96 2.50 -16.48
N TYR A 90 -10.81 2.31 -15.49
CA TYR A 90 -10.62 1.35 -14.39
C TYR A 90 -9.37 1.58 -13.54
N TRP A 91 -8.74 2.77 -13.60
CA TRP A 91 -7.52 3.06 -12.83
C TRP A 91 -7.73 2.86 -11.34
N ASP A 92 -8.87 3.29 -10.84
CA ASP A 92 -9.29 3.11 -9.47
C ASP A 92 -9.30 1.63 -9.07
N LYS A 93 -9.97 0.77 -9.84
CA LYS A 93 -10.01 -0.68 -9.60
C LYS A 93 -8.61 -1.33 -9.62
N ILE A 94 -7.73 -0.84 -10.49
CA ILE A 94 -6.32 -1.28 -10.53
C ILE A 94 -5.62 -0.91 -9.23
N LEU A 95 -5.81 0.30 -8.74
CA LEU A 95 -5.21 0.74 -7.47
C LEU A 95 -5.75 -0.06 -6.27
N HIS A 96 -7.07 -0.30 -6.21
CA HIS A 96 -7.66 -1.15 -5.17
C HIS A 96 -7.11 -2.58 -5.23
N PHE A 97 -6.97 -3.16 -6.41
CA PHE A 97 -6.36 -4.48 -6.58
C PHE A 97 -4.91 -4.52 -6.09
N LEU A 98 -4.10 -3.52 -6.47
CA LEU A 98 -2.70 -3.40 -6.03
C LEU A 98 -2.59 -3.14 -4.53
N SER A 99 -3.47 -2.32 -3.96
CA SER A 99 -3.52 -2.08 -2.51
C SER A 99 -3.78 -3.37 -1.73
N GLY A 100 -4.60 -4.27 -2.27
CA GLY A 100 -4.85 -5.58 -1.70
C GLY A 100 -3.58 -6.41 -1.50
N PHE A 101 -2.64 -6.38 -2.45
CA PHE A 101 -1.32 -7.02 -2.30
C PHE A 101 -0.51 -6.36 -1.18
N LEU A 102 -0.45 -5.03 -1.16
CA LEU A 102 0.38 -4.29 -0.21
C LEU A 102 -0.11 -4.45 1.22
N PHE A 103 -1.40 -4.29 1.44
CA PHE A 103 -1.99 -4.49 2.77
C PHE A 103 -1.91 -5.94 3.24
N ALA A 104 -2.01 -6.91 2.34
CA ALA A 104 -1.80 -8.31 2.69
C ALA A 104 -0.35 -8.58 3.12
N VAL A 105 0.66 -8.04 2.42
CA VAL A 105 2.07 -8.13 2.86
C VAL A 105 2.26 -7.48 4.23
N LEU A 106 1.65 -6.31 4.46
CA LEU A 106 1.66 -5.64 5.76
C LEU A 106 0.99 -6.51 6.83
N GLY A 107 -0.15 -7.12 6.54
CA GLY A 107 -0.83 -8.06 7.44
C GLY A 107 0.05 -9.24 7.81
N THR A 108 0.76 -9.83 6.85
CA THR A 108 1.74 -10.89 7.13
C THR A 108 2.85 -10.40 8.07
N ALA A 109 3.36 -9.19 7.82
CA ALA A 109 4.39 -8.57 8.67
C ALA A 109 3.89 -8.31 10.10
N VAL A 110 2.67 -7.83 10.25
CA VAL A 110 2.02 -7.60 11.56
C VAL A 110 1.83 -8.93 12.29
N TYR A 111 1.31 -9.97 11.63
CA TYR A 111 1.12 -11.29 12.22
C TYR A 111 2.41 -11.81 12.86
N PHE A 112 3.52 -11.85 12.11
CA PHE A 112 4.80 -12.34 12.63
C PHE A 112 5.47 -11.39 13.61
N SER A 113 5.16 -10.10 13.58
CA SER A 113 5.64 -9.16 14.59
C SER A 113 4.95 -9.35 15.95
N CYS A 114 3.69 -9.77 15.94
CA CYS A 114 2.88 -10.00 17.14
C CYS A 114 2.93 -11.45 17.66
N LYS A 115 3.29 -12.41 16.81
CA LYS A 115 3.36 -13.82 17.19
C LYS A 115 4.42 -14.04 18.29
N PRO A 116 4.11 -14.81 19.36
CA PRO A 116 5.10 -15.24 20.34
C PRO A 116 6.29 -15.97 19.68
N GLY A 117 7.52 -15.63 20.09
CA GLY A 117 8.74 -16.20 19.52
C GLY A 117 9.09 -15.70 18.11
N ARG A 118 8.18 -15.05 17.38
CA ARG A 118 8.40 -14.37 16.08
C ARG A 118 9.08 -15.23 15.01
N ARG A 119 9.02 -16.57 15.13
CA ARG A 119 9.64 -17.51 14.19
C ARG A 119 8.68 -17.93 13.10
N LEU A 120 9.21 -18.16 11.90
CA LEU A 120 8.46 -18.77 10.80
C LEU A 120 8.35 -20.27 11.05
N GLU A 121 7.14 -20.80 11.05
CA GLU A 121 6.87 -22.21 11.26
C GLU A 121 5.84 -22.71 10.23
N ARG A 122 5.98 -23.98 9.80
CA ARG A 122 5.01 -24.58 8.87
C ARG A 122 3.60 -24.66 9.44
N GLY A 123 3.49 -24.78 10.77
CA GLY A 123 2.21 -24.84 11.49
C GLY A 123 1.40 -23.53 11.38
N ASP A 124 2.06 -22.40 11.14
CA ASP A 124 1.40 -21.10 11.01
C ASP A 124 0.70 -20.89 9.65
N ALA A 125 0.96 -21.74 8.66
CA ALA A 125 0.60 -21.49 7.27
C ALA A 125 -0.86 -21.07 7.09
N PHE A 126 -1.79 -21.75 7.76
CA PHE A 126 -3.21 -21.41 7.66
C PHE A 126 -3.55 -20.10 8.39
N ASN A 127 -3.14 -19.96 9.64
CA ASN A 127 -3.45 -18.78 10.44
C ASN A 127 -2.82 -17.51 9.88
N ALA A 128 -1.56 -17.59 9.44
CA ALA A 128 -0.88 -16.46 8.81
C ALA A 128 -1.57 -16.07 7.49
N ALA A 129 -1.94 -17.03 6.65
CA ALA A 129 -2.64 -16.77 5.40
C ALA A 129 -4.03 -16.15 5.64
N LEU A 130 -4.78 -16.69 6.59
CA LEU A 130 -6.09 -16.15 6.96
C LEU A 130 -5.96 -14.70 7.46
N TYR A 131 -5.02 -14.44 8.37
CA TYR A 131 -4.76 -13.10 8.87
C TYR A 131 -4.35 -12.13 7.76
N THR A 132 -3.46 -12.58 6.86
CA THR A 132 -3.01 -11.84 5.68
C THR A 132 -4.20 -11.38 4.83
N TRP A 133 -5.14 -12.28 4.56
CA TRP A 133 -6.33 -11.99 3.77
C TRP A 133 -7.30 -11.05 4.50
N MET A 134 -7.61 -11.36 5.77
CA MET A 134 -8.49 -10.53 6.60
C MET A 134 -7.94 -9.10 6.75
N PHE A 135 -6.63 -8.93 6.84
CA PHE A 135 -6.01 -7.62 6.96
C PHE A 135 -6.23 -6.77 5.69
N ALA A 136 -6.12 -7.39 4.50
CA ALA A 136 -6.43 -6.71 3.25
C ALA A 136 -7.91 -6.31 3.16
N MET A 137 -8.83 -7.22 3.54
CA MET A 137 -10.27 -6.93 3.58
C MET A 137 -10.60 -5.78 4.54
N MET A 138 -10.06 -5.82 5.76
CA MET A 138 -10.23 -4.75 6.74
C MET A 138 -9.74 -3.41 6.19
N SER A 139 -8.58 -3.41 5.53
CA SER A 139 -8.00 -2.19 4.95
C SER A 139 -8.88 -1.63 3.82
N ALA A 140 -9.47 -2.49 2.99
CA ALA A 140 -10.43 -2.07 1.96
C ALA A 140 -11.64 -1.39 2.58
N VAL A 141 -12.26 -2.01 3.60
CA VAL A 141 -13.43 -1.42 4.29
C VAL A 141 -13.08 -0.08 4.93
N LEU A 142 -11.93 0.03 5.59
CA LEU A 142 -11.51 1.29 6.21
C LEU A 142 -11.26 2.39 5.18
N TRP A 143 -10.76 2.02 3.99
CA TRP A 143 -10.56 2.95 2.90
C TRP A 143 -11.88 3.48 2.35
N GLU A 144 -12.86 2.62 2.08
CA GLU A 144 -14.19 3.01 1.61
C GLU A 144 -14.93 3.90 2.63
N ILE A 145 -14.80 3.60 3.92
CA ILE A 145 -15.32 4.46 5.00
C ILE A 145 -14.66 5.84 4.94
N TRP A 146 -13.35 5.89 4.69
CA TRP A 146 -12.62 7.15 4.57
C TRP A 146 -13.09 7.96 3.35
N GLU A 147 -13.25 7.33 2.19
CA GLU A 147 -13.75 7.99 0.96
C GLU A 147 -15.16 8.54 1.16
N TYR A 148 -16.05 7.72 1.74
CA TYR A 148 -17.38 8.18 2.11
C TYR A 148 -17.34 9.36 3.07
N PHE A 149 -16.49 9.32 4.09
CA PHE A 149 -16.34 10.43 5.04
C PHE A 149 -15.88 11.71 4.33
N VAL A 150 -14.86 11.64 3.47
CA VAL A 150 -14.36 12.80 2.72
C VAL A 150 -15.44 13.38 1.80
N SER A 151 -16.23 12.54 1.15
CA SER A 151 -17.31 12.99 0.25
C SER A 151 -18.39 13.83 0.96
N GLN A 152 -18.58 13.66 2.28
CA GLN A 152 -19.55 14.46 3.05
C GLN A 152 -19.10 15.91 3.27
N PHE A 153 -17.84 16.25 3.04
CA PHE A 153 -17.32 17.62 3.16
C PHE A 153 -17.26 18.39 1.83
N GLY A 154 -18.02 17.97 0.84
CA GLY A 154 -18.14 18.64 -0.46
C GLY A 154 -16.98 18.38 -1.43
N ALA A 155 -16.05 17.51 -1.08
CA ALA A 155 -15.03 17.02 -1.98
C ALA A 155 -15.35 15.54 -2.29
N ASP A 156 -15.76 15.26 -3.53
CA ASP A 156 -16.05 13.90 -3.99
C ASP A 156 -15.09 13.51 -5.13
N PRO A 157 -13.77 13.44 -4.83
CA PRO A 157 -12.75 13.18 -5.86
C PRO A 157 -12.83 11.76 -6.44
N GLN A 158 -13.45 10.85 -5.71
CA GLN A 158 -13.63 9.44 -6.08
C GLN A 158 -15.04 9.18 -6.61
N HIS A 159 -15.85 10.24 -6.78
CA HIS A 159 -17.24 10.14 -7.27
C HIS A 159 -18.16 9.21 -6.46
N VAL A 160 -17.87 8.99 -5.17
CA VAL A 160 -18.62 8.08 -4.28
C VAL A 160 -20.13 8.41 -4.28
N LEU A 161 -20.49 9.72 -4.30
CA LEU A 161 -21.89 10.15 -4.30
C LEU A 161 -22.59 9.93 -5.67
N THR A 162 -21.82 9.80 -6.75
CA THR A 162 -22.35 9.61 -8.11
C THR A 162 -22.32 8.16 -8.57
N THR A 163 -21.26 7.40 -8.21
CA THR A 163 -21.09 5.98 -8.57
C THR A 163 -21.80 5.04 -7.61
N GLY A 164 -21.94 5.46 -6.33
CA GLY A 164 -22.76 4.78 -5.35
C GLY A 164 -22.20 3.45 -4.85
N VAL A 165 -23.06 2.68 -4.17
CA VAL A 165 -22.70 1.40 -3.51
C VAL A 165 -22.06 0.39 -4.47
N GLY A 166 -22.42 0.41 -5.75
CA GLY A 166 -21.87 -0.54 -6.74
C GLY A 166 -20.37 -0.39 -6.94
N ASP A 167 -19.87 0.82 -6.92
CA ASP A 167 -18.45 1.14 -7.05
C ASP A 167 -17.67 0.71 -5.82
N THR A 168 -18.09 1.18 -4.64
CA THR A 168 -17.56 0.76 -3.33
C THR A 168 -17.45 -0.76 -3.20
N MET A 169 -18.50 -1.50 -3.60
CA MET A 169 -18.48 -2.96 -3.54
C MET A 169 -17.45 -3.58 -4.50
N GLN A 170 -17.31 -3.03 -5.71
CA GLN A 170 -16.30 -3.50 -6.65
C GLN A 170 -14.88 -3.26 -6.12
N ASP A 171 -14.62 -2.12 -5.50
CA ASP A 171 -13.32 -1.76 -4.91
C ASP A 171 -12.95 -2.70 -3.78
N MET A 172 -13.86 -2.96 -2.87
CA MET A 172 -13.67 -3.97 -1.83
C MET A 172 -13.42 -5.36 -2.40
N ILE A 173 -14.15 -5.77 -3.45
CA ILE A 173 -13.97 -7.09 -4.10
C ILE A 173 -12.59 -7.20 -4.73
N VAL A 174 -12.16 -6.23 -5.54
CA VAL A 174 -10.86 -6.32 -6.23
C VAL A 174 -9.68 -6.24 -5.25
N CYS A 175 -9.79 -5.41 -4.21
CA CYS A 175 -8.80 -5.37 -3.12
C CYS A 175 -8.72 -6.73 -2.39
N THR A 176 -9.87 -7.31 -2.05
CA THR A 176 -9.98 -8.63 -1.42
C THR A 176 -9.35 -9.72 -2.28
N LEU A 177 -9.52 -9.68 -3.61
CA LEU A 177 -8.89 -10.63 -4.55
C LEU A 177 -7.37 -10.48 -4.56
N GLY A 178 -6.82 -9.25 -4.58
CA GLY A 178 -5.39 -8.99 -4.44
C GLY A 178 -4.83 -9.56 -3.13
N GLY A 179 -5.56 -9.36 -2.04
CA GLY A 179 -5.24 -9.92 -0.72
C GLY A 179 -5.26 -11.45 -0.70
N LEU A 180 -6.25 -12.08 -1.34
CA LEU A 180 -6.36 -13.55 -1.43
C LEU A 180 -5.17 -14.18 -2.18
N ILE A 181 -4.73 -13.58 -3.27
CA ILE A 181 -3.56 -14.04 -4.03
C ILE A 181 -2.31 -14.02 -3.13
N THR A 182 -2.14 -12.96 -2.35
CA THR A 182 -1.04 -12.85 -1.38
C THR A 182 -1.17 -13.86 -0.26
N ALA A 183 -2.37 -14.09 0.27
CA ALA A 183 -2.63 -15.08 1.31
C ALA A 183 -2.30 -16.51 0.86
N VAL A 184 -2.71 -16.88 -0.36
CA VAL A 184 -2.33 -18.18 -0.97
C VAL A 184 -0.81 -18.27 -1.14
N SER A 185 -0.15 -17.18 -1.52
CA SER A 185 1.31 -17.12 -1.63
C SER A 185 1.99 -17.29 -0.27
N CYS A 186 1.45 -16.67 0.78
CA CYS A 186 1.92 -16.82 2.16
C CYS A 186 1.75 -18.27 2.66
N TRP A 187 0.57 -18.86 2.44
CA TRP A 187 0.30 -20.26 2.78
C TRP A 187 1.30 -21.22 2.13
N LYS A 188 1.50 -21.09 0.80
CA LYS A 188 2.47 -21.90 0.06
C LYS A 188 3.89 -21.69 0.55
N TYR A 189 4.28 -20.45 0.81
CA TYR A 189 5.62 -20.10 1.32
C TYR A 189 5.91 -20.78 2.65
N LEU A 190 4.98 -20.71 3.61
CA LEU A 190 5.16 -21.33 4.93
C LEU A 190 5.07 -22.85 4.89
N ARG A 191 4.19 -23.45 4.09
CA ARG A 191 4.08 -24.91 3.92
C ARG A 191 5.37 -25.53 3.38
N HIS A 192 6.09 -24.81 2.53
CA HIS A 192 7.33 -25.24 1.90
C HIS A 192 8.58 -24.57 2.50
N LEU A 193 8.48 -24.14 3.75
CA LEU A 193 9.59 -23.50 4.46
C LEU A 193 10.81 -24.44 4.49
N GLY A 194 11.97 -23.93 4.07
CA GLY A 194 13.23 -24.69 3.98
C GLY A 194 13.46 -25.37 2.62
N GLU A 195 12.49 -25.38 1.70
CA GLU A 195 12.68 -25.87 0.34
C GLU A 195 13.26 -24.80 -0.58
N LYS A 196 14.14 -25.19 -1.52
CA LYS A 196 14.66 -24.26 -2.56
C LYS A 196 13.60 -23.99 -3.61
N ARG A 197 12.60 -23.16 -3.32
CA ARG A 197 11.60 -22.71 -4.29
C ARG A 197 11.78 -21.23 -4.61
N ARG A 198 11.42 -20.82 -5.83
CA ARG A 198 11.33 -19.40 -6.20
C ARG A 198 10.21 -18.77 -5.37
N LYS A 199 10.56 -17.73 -4.64
CA LYS A 199 9.62 -16.92 -3.86
C LYS A 199 8.96 -15.93 -4.80
N GLY A 200 7.65 -15.76 -4.68
CA GLY A 200 6.94 -14.70 -5.40
C GLY A 200 7.29 -13.32 -4.84
N LEU A 201 7.01 -12.28 -5.62
CA LEU A 201 7.33 -10.89 -5.26
C LEU A 201 6.81 -10.52 -3.87
N MET A 202 5.55 -10.85 -3.54
CA MET A 202 4.93 -10.51 -2.26
C MET A 202 5.67 -11.12 -1.07
N MET A 203 6.08 -12.38 -1.18
CA MET A 203 6.86 -13.03 -0.10
C MET A 203 8.30 -12.51 -0.04
N SER A 204 8.87 -12.03 -1.14
CA SER A 204 10.16 -11.34 -1.11
C SER A 204 10.09 -10.00 -0.38
N LEU A 205 8.99 -9.24 -0.53
CA LEU A 205 8.74 -8.02 0.23
C LEU A 205 8.60 -8.31 1.73
N PHE A 206 7.80 -9.33 2.08
CA PHE A 206 7.66 -9.78 3.47
C PHE A 206 9.01 -10.21 4.07
N GLU A 207 9.81 -11.00 3.36
CA GLU A 207 11.12 -11.42 3.84
C GLU A 207 12.11 -10.28 4.05
N ALA A 208 12.08 -9.28 3.16
CA ALA A 208 12.89 -8.08 3.35
C ALA A 208 12.55 -7.38 4.68
N TYR A 209 11.27 -7.34 5.04
CA TYR A 209 10.84 -6.85 6.35
C TYR A 209 11.26 -7.79 7.48
N TYR A 210 10.96 -9.08 7.33
CA TYR A 210 11.20 -10.09 8.36
C TYR A 210 12.68 -10.15 8.75
N SER A 211 13.58 -10.24 7.78
CA SER A 211 15.02 -10.32 8.01
C SER A 211 15.58 -9.08 8.74
N GLU A 212 15.11 -7.88 8.43
CA GLU A 212 15.61 -6.67 9.07
C GLU A 212 14.98 -6.39 10.44
N ASN A 213 13.70 -6.74 10.63
CA ASN A 213 12.94 -6.29 11.79
C ASN A 213 12.53 -7.37 12.77
N ILE A 214 12.63 -8.63 12.39
CA ILE A 214 12.27 -9.75 13.25
C ILE A 214 13.49 -10.65 13.52
N GLU A 215 14.13 -11.19 12.47
CA GLU A 215 15.23 -12.14 12.61
C GLU A 215 16.50 -11.50 13.23
N LYS A 216 16.84 -10.25 12.83
CA LYS A 216 18.00 -9.51 13.35
C LYS A 216 17.72 -8.72 14.64
N ARG A 217 16.53 -8.81 15.21
CA ARG A 217 16.26 -8.23 16.54
C ARG A 217 16.73 -9.20 17.62
N PRO A 218 17.60 -8.74 18.55
CA PRO A 218 17.99 -9.53 19.71
C PRO A 218 16.80 -9.84 20.61
#